data_1ee07771f24bc51281722c5b13a4040d
#
_entry.id   1ee07771f24bc51281722c5b13a4040d
#
_cell.length_a   1.000
_cell.length_b   1.000
_cell.length_c   1.000
_cell.angle_alpha   90.00
_cell.angle_beta   90.00
_cell.angle_gamma   90.00
#
_symmetry.space_group_name_H-M   'P 1'
#
loop_
_entity.id
_entity.type
_entity.pdbx_description
1 polymer ?
#
loop_
_entity_poly.entity_id
_entity_poly.type
_entity_poly.pdbx_seq_one_letter_code
_entity_poly.pdbx_strand_id
1 'polypeptide(L)'
;EAVVDLAKLAGMTPAGALVEILNEDGTMSRLPQLVVKAEKFGLKMISINDLVEYRLRSERLVTIEKTIIKNIYGIDFKLIQYRQINNGDLHVAFVKGVMSSSEVALVRVQHADTFSELMPKDLA
;
A
#
# COMPACT_ATOMS: atom_id res chain seq x y z
N GLU A 1 -3.50 14.57 5.75
CA GLU A 1 -2.60 13.62 5.03
C GLU A 1 -2.83 13.69 3.52
N ALA A 2 -4.05 13.47 2.99
CA ALA A 2 -4.31 13.39 1.55
C ALA A 2 -3.85 14.62 0.75
N VAL A 3 -4.01 15.83 1.27
CA VAL A 3 -3.59 17.07 0.59
C VAL A 3 -2.07 17.13 0.43
N VAL A 4 -1.33 16.66 1.44
CA VAL A 4 0.14 16.58 1.41
C VAL A 4 0.58 15.52 0.41
N ASP A 5 -0.10 14.38 0.38
CA ASP A 5 0.18 13.30 -0.57
C ASP A 5 -0.08 13.72 -2.01
N LEU A 6 -1.18 14.41 -2.28
CA LEU A 6 -1.48 14.97 -3.60
C LEU A 6 -0.42 15.99 -4.03
N ALA A 7 0.04 16.86 -3.13
CA ALA A 7 1.11 17.80 -3.43
C ALA A 7 2.42 17.08 -3.80
N LYS A 8 2.80 16.04 -3.03
CA LYS A 8 3.98 15.21 -3.33
C LYS A 8 3.86 14.51 -4.68
N LEU A 9 2.72 13.88 -4.96
CA LEU A 9 2.47 13.19 -6.23
C LEU A 9 2.51 14.14 -7.43
N ALA A 10 2.14 15.41 -7.23
CA ALA A 10 2.25 16.46 -8.23
C ALA A 10 3.67 17.06 -8.35
N GLY A 11 4.66 16.56 -7.59
CA GLY A 11 6.03 17.09 -7.58
C GLY A 11 6.14 18.48 -6.93
N MET A 12 5.17 18.87 -6.09
CA MET A 12 5.12 20.15 -5.42
C MET A 12 5.61 20.06 -3.97
N THR A 13 5.81 21.22 -3.33
CA THR A 13 6.08 21.29 -1.90
C THR A 13 4.96 20.57 -1.12
N PRO A 14 5.29 19.66 -0.17
CA PRO A 14 4.30 18.83 0.53
C PRO A 14 3.47 19.64 1.55
N ALA A 15 2.70 20.58 1.06
CA ALA A 15 1.80 21.44 1.83
C ALA A 15 0.55 21.74 1.03
N GLY A 16 -0.56 22.01 1.70
CA GLY A 16 -1.79 22.40 1.05
C GLY A 16 -2.85 22.86 2.06
N ALA A 17 -3.79 23.68 1.59
CA ALA A 17 -4.93 24.12 2.37
C ALA A 17 -6.10 23.15 2.20
N LEU A 18 -6.84 22.93 3.27
CA LEU A 18 -8.10 22.19 3.29
C LEU A 18 -9.22 23.14 3.62
N VAL A 19 -10.34 22.99 2.94
CA VAL A 19 -11.59 23.69 3.25
C VAL A 19 -12.76 22.71 3.13
N GLU A 20 -13.75 22.90 3.98
CA GLU A 20 -15.03 22.18 3.89
C GLU A 20 -15.95 22.88 2.91
N ILE A 21 -16.71 22.11 2.13
CA ILE A 21 -17.67 22.65 1.17
C ILE A 21 -19.06 22.63 1.81
N LEU A 22 -19.61 23.82 2.00
CA LEU A 22 -20.92 24.01 2.60
C LEU A 22 -22.00 24.17 1.52
N ASN A 23 -23.25 23.88 1.90
CA ASN A 23 -24.43 24.24 1.18
C ASN A 23 -24.78 25.72 1.46
N GLU A 24 -25.70 26.27 0.67
CA GLU A 24 -26.15 27.69 0.84
C GLU A 24 -26.81 27.95 2.21
N ASP A 25 -27.38 26.91 2.80
CA ASP A 25 -27.98 26.96 4.15
C ASP A 25 -26.98 26.82 5.30
N GLY A 26 -25.66 26.70 4.98
CA GLY A 26 -24.59 26.54 5.95
C GLY A 26 -24.36 25.11 6.41
N THR A 27 -25.14 24.15 5.95
CA THR A 27 -24.90 22.73 6.25
C THR A 27 -23.75 22.15 5.40
N MET A 28 -23.09 21.11 5.90
CA MET A 28 -22.00 20.48 5.17
C MET A 28 -22.52 19.74 3.95
N SER A 29 -21.95 20.02 2.77
CA SER A 29 -22.27 19.30 1.54
C SER A 29 -21.84 17.82 1.63
N ARG A 30 -22.73 16.94 1.21
CA ARG A 30 -22.49 15.51 1.13
C ARG A 30 -22.30 15.08 -0.32
N LEU A 31 -21.94 13.83 -0.53
CA LEU A 31 -21.57 13.32 -1.86
C LEU A 31 -22.54 13.72 -2.99
N PRO A 32 -23.88 13.62 -2.86
CA PRO A 32 -24.78 14.03 -3.94
C PRO A 32 -24.66 15.51 -4.31
N GLN A 33 -24.54 16.40 -3.32
CA GLN A 33 -24.37 17.84 -3.54
C GLN A 33 -22.98 18.16 -4.08
N LEU A 34 -21.95 17.43 -3.63
CA LEU A 34 -20.57 17.61 -4.09
C LEU A 34 -20.42 17.25 -5.58
N VAL A 35 -21.07 16.20 -6.05
CA VAL A 35 -21.08 15.82 -7.48
C VAL A 35 -21.63 16.97 -8.33
N VAL A 36 -22.79 17.52 -7.96
CA VAL A 36 -23.41 18.63 -8.67
C VAL A 36 -22.51 19.88 -8.69
N LYS A 37 -21.88 20.18 -7.54
CA LYS A 37 -20.93 21.30 -7.45
C LYS A 37 -19.69 21.08 -8.28
N ALA A 38 -19.14 19.89 -8.26
CA ALA A 38 -17.96 19.54 -9.06
C ALA A 38 -18.25 19.72 -10.56
N GLU A 39 -19.39 19.26 -11.04
CA GLU A 39 -19.83 19.46 -12.44
C GLU A 39 -20.03 20.95 -12.75
N LYS A 40 -20.76 21.68 -11.90
CA LYS A 40 -21.03 23.11 -12.08
C LYS A 40 -19.76 23.96 -12.20
N PHE A 41 -18.73 23.64 -11.42
CA PHE A 41 -17.48 24.40 -11.37
C PHE A 41 -16.32 23.77 -12.16
N GLY A 42 -16.55 22.66 -12.86
CA GLY A 42 -15.52 21.95 -13.63
C GLY A 42 -14.39 21.39 -12.75
N LEU A 43 -14.71 21.02 -11.50
CA LEU A 43 -13.73 20.51 -10.54
C LEU A 43 -13.58 19.00 -10.67
N LYS A 44 -12.35 18.52 -10.48
CA LYS A 44 -12.09 17.08 -10.35
C LYS A 44 -12.46 16.62 -8.95
N MET A 45 -13.01 15.42 -8.86
CA MET A 45 -13.36 14.78 -7.59
C MET A 45 -12.72 13.40 -7.54
N ILE A 46 -12.10 13.08 -6.42
CA ILE A 46 -11.53 11.77 -6.12
C ILE A 46 -11.94 11.35 -4.71
N SER A 47 -11.95 10.07 -4.44
CA SER A 47 -12.10 9.56 -3.08
C SER A 47 -10.74 9.29 -2.43
N ILE A 48 -10.72 9.20 -1.10
CA ILE A 48 -9.53 8.77 -0.37
C ILE A 48 -9.13 7.34 -0.78
N ASN A 49 -10.11 6.45 -1.04
CA ASN A 49 -9.84 5.11 -1.49
C ASN A 49 -9.13 5.08 -2.86
N ASP A 50 -9.55 5.93 -3.80
CA ASP A 50 -8.87 6.04 -5.11
C ASP A 50 -7.42 6.48 -4.95
N LEU A 51 -7.17 7.44 -4.04
CA LEU A 51 -5.81 7.91 -3.75
C LEU A 51 -4.95 6.79 -3.12
N VAL A 52 -5.51 6.04 -2.17
CA VAL A 52 -4.83 4.90 -1.55
C VAL A 52 -4.49 3.84 -2.61
N GLU A 53 -5.46 3.47 -3.45
CA GLU A 53 -5.25 2.48 -4.50
C GLU A 53 -4.19 2.95 -5.52
N TYR A 54 -4.24 4.20 -5.91
CA TYR A 54 -3.23 4.79 -6.80
C TYR A 54 -1.83 4.71 -6.19
N ARG A 55 -1.67 5.07 -4.91
CA ARG A 55 -0.38 5.01 -4.21
C ARG A 55 0.13 3.58 -4.06
N LEU A 56 -0.74 2.63 -3.71
CA LEU A 56 -0.38 1.20 -3.62
C LEU A 56 0.15 0.64 -4.94
N ARG A 57 -0.35 1.14 -6.07
CA ARG A 57 0.09 0.70 -7.41
C ARG A 57 1.32 1.45 -7.92
N SER A 58 1.46 2.72 -7.60
CA SER A 58 2.49 3.61 -8.17
C SER A 58 3.74 3.76 -7.30
N GLU A 59 3.62 3.55 -5.98
CA GLU A 59 4.71 3.75 -5.05
C GLU A 59 5.35 2.42 -4.63
N ARG A 60 6.66 2.45 -4.47
CA ARG A 60 7.37 1.33 -3.88
C ARG A 60 7.28 1.43 -2.36
N LEU A 61 6.44 0.59 -1.75
CA LEU A 61 6.17 0.62 -0.31
C LEU A 61 7.15 -0.21 0.52
N VAL A 62 7.91 -1.09 -0.13
CA VAL A 62 8.85 -1.99 0.52
C VAL A 62 10.20 -2.00 -0.20
N THR A 63 11.27 -2.20 0.55
CA THR A 63 12.62 -2.47 0.03
C THR A 63 13.03 -3.90 0.35
N ILE A 64 13.77 -4.53 -0.55
CA ILE A 64 14.37 -5.84 -0.28
C ILE A 64 15.63 -5.60 0.55
N GLU A 65 15.70 -6.18 1.74
CA GLU A 65 16.88 -6.12 2.59
C GLU A 65 17.80 -7.31 2.38
N LYS A 66 17.22 -8.50 2.30
CA LYS A 66 17.99 -9.74 2.21
C LYS A 66 17.26 -10.77 1.36
N THR A 67 18.04 -11.54 0.62
CA THR A 67 17.56 -12.72 -0.10
C THR A 67 18.50 -13.87 0.18
N ILE A 68 17.96 -14.99 0.65
CA ILE A 68 18.71 -16.23 0.88
C ILE A 68 17.95 -17.42 0.33
N ILE A 69 18.66 -18.52 0.08
CA ILE A 69 18.04 -19.82 -0.19
C ILE A 69 18.19 -20.66 1.05
N LYS A 70 17.12 -21.24 1.52
CA LYS A 70 17.07 -22.11 2.70
C LYS A 70 16.38 -23.41 2.35
N ASN A 71 17.01 -24.53 2.69
CA ASN A 71 16.36 -25.83 2.62
C ASN A 71 15.52 -26.05 3.88
N ILE A 72 14.24 -26.26 3.70
CA ILE A 72 13.27 -26.49 4.78
C ILE A 72 12.57 -27.83 4.46
N TYR A 73 12.77 -28.83 5.31
CA TYR A 73 12.22 -30.18 5.13
C TYR A 73 12.53 -30.80 3.75
N GLY A 74 13.74 -30.59 3.24
CA GLY A 74 14.17 -31.11 1.93
C GLY A 74 13.69 -30.30 0.72
N ILE A 75 13.06 -29.15 0.94
CA ILE A 75 12.56 -28.25 -0.10
C ILE A 75 13.34 -26.94 -0.04
N ASP A 76 13.88 -26.52 -1.18
CA ASP A 76 14.55 -25.22 -1.28
C ASP A 76 13.53 -24.08 -1.44
N PHE A 77 13.61 -23.12 -0.53
CA PHE A 77 12.85 -21.90 -0.57
C PHE A 77 13.79 -20.71 -0.77
N LYS A 78 13.39 -19.78 -1.60
CA LYS A 78 13.96 -18.43 -1.66
C LYS A 78 13.25 -17.58 -0.61
N LEU A 79 13.93 -17.19 0.46
CA LEU A 79 13.45 -16.28 1.47
C LEU A 79 13.84 -14.89 1.07
N ILE A 80 12.85 -14.00 0.99
CA ILE A 80 13.04 -12.59 0.68
C ILE A 80 12.54 -11.78 1.86
N GLN A 81 13.43 -11.07 2.50
CA GLN A 81 13.12 -10.16 3.59
C GLN A 81 12.87 -8.76 3.02
N TYR A 82 11.72 -8.22 3.33
CA TYR A 82 11.29 -6.88 2.94
C TYR A 82 11.19 -5.99 4.17
N ARG A 83 11.63 -4.74 4.02
CA ARG A 83 11.37 -3.67 4.99
C ARG A 83 10.35 -2.71 4.43
N GLN A 84 9.32 -2.42 5.20
CA GLN A 84 8.32 -1.42 4.85
C GLN A 84 8.92 -0.01 5.07
N ILE A 85 8.75 0.86 4.07
CA ILE A 85 9.47 2.16 4.03
C ILE A 85 8.93 3.13 5.08
N ASN A 86 7.63 3.10 5.37
CA ASN A 86 6.96 4.11 6.21
C ASN A 86 7.11 3.86 7.72
N ASN A 87 7.15 2.59 8.16
CA ASN A 87 7.16 2.23 9.58
C ASN A 87 8.33 1.30 9.98
N GLY A 88 9.10 0.80 8.99
CA GLY A 88 10.24 -0.07 9.23
C GLY A 88 9.90 -1.54 9.51
N ASP A 89 8.62 -1.93 9.41
CA ASP A 89 8.20 -3.30 9.66
C ASP A 89 8.86 -4.28 8.70
N LEU A 90 9.17 -5.46 9.23
CA LEU A 90 9.78 -6.55 8.48
C LEU A 90 8.72 -7.56 8.03
N HIS A 91 8.79 -7.91 6.76
CA HIS A 91 7.98 -8.96 6.16
C HIS A 91 8.89 -9.98 5.48
N VAL A 92 8.49 -11.24 5.49
CA VAL A 92 9.25 -12.32 4.84
C VAL A 92 8.37 -13.04 3.85
N ALA A 93 8.87 -13.21 2.62
CA ALA A 93 8.24 -14.07 1.63
C ALA A 93 9.05 -15.36 1.45
N PHE A 94 8.38 -16.50 1.54
CA PHE A 94 8.91 -17.81 1.16
C PHE A 94 8.44 -18.13 -0.24
N VAL A 95 9.36 -18.20 -1.17
CA VAL A 95 9.05 -18.45 -2.58
C VAL A 95 9.60 -19.81 -2.96
N LYS A 96 8.73 -20.71 -3.43
CA LYS A 96 9.10 -22.03 -3.99
C LYS A 96 8.97 -21.95 -5.51
N GLY A 97 10.01 -22.36 -6.22
CA GLY A 97 10.03 -22.38 -7.69
C GLY A 97 10.32 -21.00 -8.31
N VAL A 98 10.09 -20.92 -9.60
CA VAL A 98 10.27 -19.71 -10.41
C VAL A 98 8.91 -19.09 -10.68
N MET A 99 8.76 -17.82 -10.35
CA MET A 99 7.52 -17.08 -10.65
C MET A 99 7.60 -16.46 -12.04
N SER A 100 6.58 -16.70 -12.84
CA SER A 100 6.40 -16.09 -14.16
C SER A 100 5.23 -15.09 -14.12
N SER A 101 5.34 -14.00 -14.88
CA SER A 101 4.25 -13.02 -15.01
C SER A 101 3.03 -13.57 -15.79
N SER A 102 3.19 -14.69 -16.47
CA SER A 102 2.13 -15.37 -17.25
C SER A 102 1.37 -16.45 -16.47
N GLU A 103 1.82 -16.78 -15.25
CA GLU A 103 1.23 -17.86 -14.46
C GLU A 103 0.59 -17.31 -13.17
N VAL A 104 -0.50 -17.96 -12.76
CA VAL A 104 -1.14 -17.66 -11.48
C VAL A 104 -0.34 -18.27 -10.34
N ALA A 105 0.14 -17.42 -9.43
CA ALA A 105 0.83 -17.87 -8.24
C ALA A 105 -0.15 -18.14 -7.09
N LEU A 106 0.00 -19.28 -6.43
CA LEU A 106 -0.69 -19.55 -5.16
C LEU A 106 0.03 -18.80 -4.05
N VAL A 107 -0.70 -17.92 -3.36
CA VAL A 107 -0.18 -17.09 -2.27
C VAL A 107 -0.94 -17.38 -0.99
N ARG A 108 -0.22 -17.60 0.11
CA ARG A 108 -0.76 -17.65 1.47
C ARG A 108 -0.19 -16.49 2.27
N VAL A 109 -1.07 -15.67 2.83
CA VAL A 109 -0.68 -14.62 3.77
C VAL A 109 -0.91 -15.12 5.19
N GLN A 110 0.07 -14.94 6.07
CA GLN A 110 0.03 -15.40 7.44
C GLN A 110 0.60 -14.33 8.37
N HIS A 111 -0.02 -14.14 9.53
CA HIS A 111 0.47 -13.21 10.55
C HIS A 111 1.71 -13.77 11.26
N ALA A 112 2.62 -12.89 11.71
CA ALA A 112 3.92 -13.26 12.26
C ALA A 112 3.87 -14.14 13.52
N ASP A 113 2.81 -14.04 14.31
CA ASP A 113 2.68 -14.83 15.56
C ASP A 113 2.62 -16.34 15.33
N THR A 114 2.11 -16.75 14.18
CA THR A 114 2.10 -18.17 13.77
C THR A 114 3.42 -18.57 13.09
N PHE A 115 4.26 -17.60 12.75
CA PHE A 115 5.50 -17.80 12.02
C PHE A 115 6.63 -18.32 12.91
N SER A 116 6.65 -17.91 14.17
CA SER A 116 7.67 -18.32 15.15
C SER A 116 7.66 -19.84 15.40
N GLU A 117 6.51 -20.50 15.20
CA GLU A 117 6.37 -21.95 15.34
C GLU A 117 6.85 -22.74 14.11
N LEU A 118 6.88 -22.09 12.94
CA LEU A 118 7.26 -22.70 11.66
C LEU A 118 8.71 -22.40 11.27
N MET A 119 9.36 -21.46 11.95
CA MET A 119 10.75 -21.10 11.67
C MET A 119 11.71 -21.99 12.47
N PRO A 120 12.71 -22.56 11.84
CA PRO A 120 13.84 -23.13 12.59
C PRO A 120 14.44 -22.06 13.51
N LYS A 121 14.73 -22.43 14.76
CA LYS A 121 15.22 -21.50 15.82
C LYS A 121 16.51 -20.72 15.48
N ASP A 122 17.18 -21.13 14.41
CA ASP A 122 18.41 -20.52 13.90
C ASP A 122 18.16 -19.37 12.89
N LEU A 123 16.89 -19.00 12.67
CA LEU A 123 16.47 -17.86 11.83
C LEU A 123 15.78 -16.72 12.63
N ALA A 124 15.68 -16.86 13.93
CA ALA A 124 15.12 -15.81 14.82
C ALA A 124 16.17 -14.74 15.15
#